data_21e2aabad6029f2167fccacb14b3aab2
#
_entry.id   21e2aabad6029f2167fccacb14b3aab2
#
_cell.length_a   1.000
_cell.length_b   1.000
_cell.length_c   1.000
_cell.angle_alpha   90.00
_cell.angle_beta   90.00
_cell.angle_gamma   90.00
#
_symmetry.space_group_name_H-M   'P 1'
#
loop_
_entity.id
_entity.type
_entity.pdbx_description
1 polymer ?
#
loop_
_entity_poly.entity_id
_entity_poly.type
_entity_poly.pdbx_seq_one_letter_code
_entity_poly.pdbx_strand_id
1 'polypeptide(L)'
;MHLDHEILNSVDVPKLRADLLTWFQSHGRHFPWRNTRDLYKILIAEKLVQQTAVREYVVEVYTALAERYPNPTALSSANEQDLAQRLSGLGLNYRASELKRLALSIVEKFEGVVPTDLTALQSLPGVGPYSARAVLSIGLGKNYGVVDTNVARILFRVLGIKEKMPSNPARNRQLLAIMDSLVPTGSEREFNLGLIDLGALVCLPKQPHCNTCPIALHCKYFASLPCS
;
A
#
# COMPACT_ATOMS: atom_id res chain seq x y z
N MET A 1 -11.63 -18.33 15.15
CA MET A 1 -10.90 -17.59 16.20
C MET A 1 -11.41 -16.16 16.18
N HIS A 2 -12.13 -15.74 17.22
CA HIS A 2 -12.71 -14.39 17.34
C HIS A 2 -11.60 -13.41 17.77
N LEU A 3 -10.70 -13.05 16.86
CA LEU A 3 -9.64 -12.08 17.15
C LEU A 3 -10.08 -10.60 16.99
N ASP A 4 -11.28 -10.36 16.45
CA ASP A 4 -11.56 -9.11 15.77
C ASP A 4 -11.96 -7.94 16.69
N HIS A 5 -12.69 -8.17 17.77
CA HIS A 5 -13.14 -7.08 18.66
C HIS A 5 -12.37 -6.98 19.99
N GLU A 6 -12.06 -8.10 20.63
CA GLU A 6 -11.38 -8.08 21.93
C GLU A 6 -9.96 -7.53 21.86
N ILE A 7 -9.24 -7.81 20.77
CA ILE A 7 -7.85 -7.38 20.61
C ILE A 7 -7.75 -5.86 20.39
N LEU A 8 -8.73 -5.25 19.73
CA LEU A 8 -8.79 -3.80 19.50
C LEU A 8 -9.21 -3.04 20.76
N ASN A 9 -10.00 -3.64 21.67
CA ASN A 9 -10.38 -3.03 22.95
C ASN A 9 -9.18 -2.73 23.87
N SER A 10 -8.05 -3.34 23.59
CA SER A 10 -6.81 -3.13 24.37
C SER A 10 -5.96 -1.95 23.87
N VAL A 11 -6.40 -1.23 22.85
CA VAL A 11 -5.69 -0.12 22.22
C VAL A 11 -6.64 1.07 22.13
N ASP A 12 -6.18 2.25 22.53
CA ASP A 12 -6.89 3.52 22.28
C ASP A 12 -6.81 3.85 20.78
N VAL A 13 -7.75 3.29 20.00
CA VAL A 13 -7.78 3.43 18.55
C VAL A 13 -7.92 4.90 18.10
N PRO A 14 -8.81 5.73 18.70
CA PRO A 14 -8.89 7.15 18.36
C PRO A 14 -7.56 7.87 18.51
N LYS A 15 -6.86 7.66 19.62
CA LYS A 15 -5.57 8.31 19.88
C LYS A 15 -4.46 7.79 18.98
N LEU A 16 -4.39 6.47 18.74
CA LEU A 16 -3.46 5.86 17.77
C LEU A 16 -3.61 6.50 16.39
N ARG A 17 -4.86 6.67 15.93
CA ARG A 17 -5.16 7.32 14.64
C ARG A 17 -4.64 8.75 14.60
N ALA A 18 -4.93 9.54 15.64
CA ALA A 18 -4.52 10.93 15.73
C ALA A 18 -3.00 11.07 15.72
N ASP A 19 -2.29 10.28 16.56
CA ASP A 19 -0.83 10.30 16.66
C ASP A 19 -0.16 9.90 15.34
N LEU A 20 -0.66 8.87 14.64
CA LEU A 20 -0.15 8.47 13.34
C LEU A 20 -0.39 9.53 12.26
N LEU A 21 -1.58 10.11 12.19
CA LEU A 21 -1.93 11.13 11.20
C LEU A 21 -1.09 12.40 11.40
N THR A 22 -0.90 12.84 12.65
CA THR A 22 -0.05 13.99 12.99
C THR A 22 1.40 13.74 12.54
N TRP A 23 1.93 12.56 12.82
CA TRP A 23 3.28 12.18 12.38
C TRP A 23 3.40 12.14 10.85
N PHE A 24 2.39 11.56 10.17
CA PHE A 24 2.41 11.45 8.71
C PHE A 24 2.44 12.82 8.02
N GLN A 25 1.76 13.83 8.56
CA GLN A 25 1.77 15.20 8.01
C GLN A 25 3.18 15.79 7.91
N SER A 26 4.07 15.47 8.86
CA SER A 26 5.41 16.04 8.92
C SER A 26 6.52 15.09 8.44
N HIS A 27 6.27 13.78 8.41
CA HIS A 27 7.28 12.76 8.10
C HIS A 27 6.91 11.87 6.90
N GLY A 28 5.72 12.06 6.33
CA GLY A 28 5.27 11.29 5.17
C GLY A 28 6.18 11.48 3.97
N ARG A 29 6.54 10.38 3.29
CA ARG A 29 7.38 10.43 2.09
C ARG A 29 6.62 11.04 0.92
N HIS A 30 7.31 11.84 0.10
CA HIS A 30 6.75 12.49 -1.05
C HIS A 30 7.10 11.72 -2.33
N PHE A 31 6.08 11.29 -3.07
CA PHE A 31 6.23 10.64 -4.37
C PHE A 31 5.19 11.21 -5.35
N PRO A 32 5.49 11.32 -6.66
CA PRO A 32 4.56 11.88 -7.65
C PRO A 32 3.19 11.19 -7.66
N TRP A 33 3.15 9.87 -7.51
CA TRP A 33 1.90 9.10 -7.46
C TRP A 33 1.09 9.30 -6.18
N ARG A 34 1.65 9.99 -5.18
CA ARG A 34 0.93 10.40 -3.97
C ARG A 34 0.26 11.78 -4.12
N ASN A 35 0.54 12.52 -5.20
CA ASN A 35 -0.05 13.82 -5.47
C ASN A 35 -1.23 13.74 -6.44
N THR A 36 -1.71 12.53 -6.75
CA THR A 36 -2.82 12.31 -7.66
C THR A 36 -3.94 11.47 -7.02
N ARG A 37 -5.16 11.64 -7.54
CA ARG A 37 -6.33 10.78 -7.27
C ARG A 37 -6.69 9.91 -8.49
N ASP A 38 -5.95 10.05 -9.57
CA ASP A 38 -6.13 9.26 -10.78
C ASP A 38 -5.79 7.77 -10.50
N LEU A 39 -6.80 6.91 -10.59
CA LEU A 39 -6.69 5.50 -10.28
C LEU A 39 -5.70 4.77 -11.18
N TYR A 40 -5.62 5.16 -12.47
CA TYR A 40 -4.66 4.59 -13.40
C TYR A 40 -3.24 4.91 -12.98
N LYS A 41 -2.95 6.17 -12.67
CA LYS A 41 -1.63 6.61 -12.22
C LYS A 41 -1.20 5.92 -10.91
N ILE A 42 -2.13 5.79 -9.97
CA ILE A 42 -1.88 5.04 -8.72
C ILE A 42 -1.63 3.56 -9.02
N LEU A 43 -2.43 2.94 -9.88
CA LEU A 43 -2.28 1.53 -10.27
C LEU A 43 -0.94 1.25 -10.94
N ILE A 44 -0.49 2.13 -11.85
CA ILE A 44 0.84 2.02 -12.47
C ILE A 44 1.94 2.12 -11.41
N ALA A 45 1.85 3.07 -10.49
CA ALA A 45 2.81 3.19 -9.39
C ALA A 45 2.87 1.91 -8.54
N GLU A 46 1.71 1.37 -8.13
CA GLU A 46 1.63 0.10 -7.39
C GLU A 46 2.30 -1.06 -8.14
N LYS A 47 2.15 -1.11 -9.47
CA LYS A 47 2.82 -2.12 -10.30
C LYS A 47 4.33 -1.93 -10.37
N LEU A 48 4.82 -0.70 -10.40
CA LEU A 48 6.26 -0.39 -10.44
C LEU A 48 6.97 -0.65 -9.12
N VAL A 49 6.31 -0.39 -7.98
CA VAL A 49 6.92 -0.57 -6.66
C VAL A 49 6.78 -2.01 -6.11
N GLN A 50 6.04 -2.89 -6.78
CA GLN A 50 5.98 -4.30 -6.40
C GLN A 50 7.38 -4.92 -6.40
N GLN A 51 7.81 -5.49 -5.25
CA GLN A 51 9.12 -6.14 -5.08
C GLN A 51 10.34 -5.23 -5.40
N THR A 52 10.15 -3.92 -5.43
CA THR A 52 11.21 -2.95 -5.72
C THR A 52 11.29 -1.93 -4.59
N ALA A 53 12.48 -1.72 -4.06
CA ALA A 53 12.70 -0.61 -3.14
C ALA A 53 12.51 0.72 -3.89
N VAL A 54 11.68 1.61 -3.35
CA VAL A 54 11.45 2.92 -3.96
C VAL A 54 12.71 3.76 -3.83
N ARG A 55 13.37 4.02 -4.97
CA ARG A 55 14.55 4.88 -5.12
C ARG A 55 14.24 5.93 -6.18
N GLU A 56 15.11 6.91 -6.32
CA GLU A 56 14.99 8.00 -7.31
C GLU A 56 14.69 7.50 -8.72
N TYR A 57 15.40 6.48 -9.17
CA TYR A 57 15.18 5.85 -10.47
C TYR A 57 13.74 5.33 -10.67
N VAL A 58 13.07 4.82 -9.62
CA VAL A 58 11.66 4.39 -9.71
C VAL A 58 10.75 5.58 -9.97
N VAL A 59 11.07 6.72 -9.37
CA VAL A 59 10.33 7.99 -9.56
C VAL A 59 10.48 8.48 -10.99
N GLU A 60 11.70 8.46 -11.53
CA GLU A 60 12.00 8.84 -12.91
C GLU A 60 11.23 7.97 -13.92
N VAL A 61 11.31 6.64 -13.75
CA VAL A 61 10.58 5.68 -14.60
C VAL A 61 9.06 5.90 -14.53
N TYR A 62 8.52 6.08 -13.32
CA TYR A 62 7.09 6.37 -13.17
C TYR A 62 6.69 7.65 -13.91
N THR A 63 7.44 8.73 -13.72
CA THR A 63 7.15 10.03 -14.34
C THR A 63 7.17 9.92 -15.87
N ALA A 64 8.22 9.33 -16.42
CA ALA A 64 8.34 9.12 -17.86
C ALA A 64 7.22 8.23 -18.44
N LEU A 65 6.80 7.20 -17.71
CA LEU A 65 5.68 6.34 -18.13
C LEU A 65 4.33 7.07 -18.06
N ALA A 66 4.08 7.82 -16.99
CA ALA A 66 2.83 8.55 -16.80
C ALA A 66 2.65 9.68 -17.83
N GLU A 67 3.75 10.27 -18.29
CA GLU A 67 3.75 11.26 -19.37
C GLU A 67 3.54 10.61 -20.74
N ARG A 68 4.28 9.54 -21.02
CA ARG A 68 4.24 8.86 -22.34
C ARG A 68 2.95 8.08 -22.56
N TYR A 69 2.40 7.49 -21.50
CA TYR A 69 1.20 6.67 -21.53
C TYR A 69 0.20 7.18 -20.47
N PRO A 70 -0.48 8.30 -20.72
CA PRO A 70 -1.29 9.00 -19.72
C PRO A 70 -2.56 8.27 -19.29
N ASN A 71 -2.98 7.24 -20.02
CA ASN A 71 -4.19 6.46 -19.77
C ASN A 71 -4.04 5.00 -20.24
N PRO A 72 -4.96 4.09 -19.88
CA PRO A 72 -4.89 2.68 -20.27
C PRO A 72 -4.85 2.47 -21.78
N THR A 73 -5.57 3.26 -22.57
CA THR A 73 -5.60 3.15 -24.03
C THR A 73 -4.22 3.41 -24.64
N ALA A 74 -3.55 4.47 -24.20
CA ALA A 74 -2.20 4.76 -24.65
C ALA A 74 -1.21 3.65 -24.28
N LEU A 75 -1.31 3.09 -23.06
CA LEU A 75 -0.42 2.02 -22.62
C LEU A 75 -0.71 0.69 -23.32
N SER A 76 -1.97 0.37 -23.63
CA SER A 76 -2.34 -0.84 -24.35
C SER A 76 -1.77 -0.89 -25.77
N SER A 77 -1.63 0.29 -26.39
CA SER A 77 -1.05 0.46 -27.75
C SER A 77 0.49 0.57 -27.75
N ALA A 78 1.14 0.53 -26.56
CA ALA A 78 2.59 0.66 -26.46
C ALA A 78 3.33 -0.46 -27.20
N ASN A 79 4.45 -0.14 -27.83
CA ASN A 79 5.40 -1.16 -28.28
C ASN A 79 6.03 -1.83 -27.07
N GLU A 80 5.96 -3.16 -27.00
CA GLU A 80 6.43 -3.91 -25.83
C GLU A 80 7.94 -3.83 -25.63
N GLN A 81 8.70 -3.75 -26.70
CA GLN A 81 10.17 -3.63 -26.63
C GLN A 81 10.58 -2.25 -26.10
N ASP A 82 9.93 -1.16 -26.57
CA ASP A 82 10.15 0.20 -26.04
C ASP A 82 9.79 0.26 -24.57
N LEU A 83 8.66 -0.32 -24.18
CA LEU A 83 8.23 -0.39 -22.78
C LEU A 83 9.22 -1.20 -21.93
N ALA A 84 9.71 -2.34 -22.41
CA ALA A 84 10.70 -3.16 -21.72
C ALA A 84 12.03 -2.42 -21.55
N GLN A 85 12.47 -1.68 -22.54
CA GLN A 85 13.69 -0.87 -22.45
C GLN A 85 13.58 0.21 -21.36
N ARG A 86 12.43 0.90 -21.28
CA ARG A 86 12.16 1.91 -20.24
C ARG A 86 12.12 1.34 -18.83
N LEU A 87 11.74 0.07 -18.68
CA LEU A 87 11.63 -0.62 -17.41
C LEU A 87 12.89 -1.42 -17.03
N SER A 88 13.88 -1.50 -17.91
CA SER A 88 15.04 -2.41 -17.77
C SER A 88 15.81 -2.22 -16.45
N GLY A 89 15.97 -0.98 -15.98
CA GLY A 89 16.64 -0.68 -14.72
C GLY A 89 15.87 -1.06 -13.44
N LEU A 90 14.59 -1.46 -13.54
CA LEU A 90 13.81 -1.96 -12.41
C LEU A 90 14.03 -3.47 -12.15
N GLY A 91 14.82 -4.16 -12.98
CA GLY A 91 15.27 -5.53 -12.77
C GLY A 91 14.24 -6.63 -13.02
N LEU A 92 13.04 -6.33 -13.53
CA LEU A 92 11.97 -7.30 -13.75
C LEU A 92 11.46 -7.20 -15.19
N ASN A 93 12.10 -7.92 -16.11
CA ASN A 93 11.84 -7.86 -17.56
C ASN A 93 10.38 -8.17 -17.96
N TYR A 94 9.67 -8.96 -17.13
CA TYR A 94 8.27 -9.33 -17.40
C TYR A 94 7.27 -8.19 -17.11
N ARG A 95 7.70 -7.09 -16.49
CA ARG A 95 6.79 -5.97 -16.15
C ARG A 95 6.19 -5.29 -17.35
N ALA A 96 6.93 -5.22 -18.46
CA ALA A 96 6.42 -4.60 -19.68
C ALA A 96 5.18 -5.34 -20.19
N SER A 97 5.28 -6.66 -20.34
CA SER A 97 4.16 -7.51 -20.77
C SER A 97 3.00 -7.49 -19.77
N GLU A 98 3.28 -7.47 -18.45
CA GLU A 98 2.25 -7.35 -17.42
C GLU A 98 1.50 -6.01 -17.47
N LEU A 99 2.21 -4.88 -17.59
CA LEU A 99 1.61 -3.56 -17.72
C LEU A 99 0.77 -3.44 -18.98
N LYS A 100 1.25 -3.97 -20.10
CA LYS A 100 0.50 -3.99 -21.36
C LYS A 100 -0.76 -4.84 -21.26
N ARG A 101 -0.67 -6.07 -20.68
CA ARG A 101 -1.85 -6.93 -20.45
C ARG A 101 -2.85 -6.29 -19.49
N LEU A 102 -2.38 -5.63 -18.45
CA LEU A 102 -3.23 -4.87 -17.54
C LEU A 102 -4.01 -3.78 -18.29
N ALA A 103 -3.32 -2.98 -19.08
CA ALA A 103 -3.92 -1.90 -19.86
C ALA A 103 -4.92 -2.43 -20.90
N LEU A 104 -4.58 -3.49 -21.65
CA LEU A 104 -5.49 -4.17 -22.58
C LEU A 104 -6.76 -4.64 -21.87
N SER A 105 -6.61 -5.30 -20.71
CA SER A 105 -7.77 -5.79 -19.95
C SER A 105 -8.67 -4.65 -19.45
N ILE A 106 -8.11 -3.48 -19.11
CA ILE A 106 -8.90 -2.30 -18.75
C ILE A 106 -9.65 -1.75 -19.97
N VAL A 107 -9.00 -1.71 -21.13
CA VAL A 107 -9.65 -1.24 -22.36
C VAL A 107 -10.77 -2.17 -22.78
N GLU A 108 -10.51 -3.46 -22.82
CA GLU A 108 -11.46 -4.48 -23.32
C GLU A 108 -12.66 -4.70 -22.41
N LYS A 109 -12.45 -4.71 -21.08
CA LYS A 109 -13.50 -5.07 -20.11
C LYS A 109 -14.17 -3.87 -19.47
N PHE A 110 -13.51 -2.71 -19.47
CA PHE A 110 -13.95 -1.52 -18.73
C PHE A 110 -13.82 -0.25 -19.59
N GLU A 111 -13.82 -0.38 -20.92
CA GLU A 111 -13.84 0.76 -21.86
C GLU A 111 -12.73 1.80 -21.62
N GLY A 112 -11.58 1.34 -21.14
CA GLY A 112 -10.43 2.20 -20.81
C GLY A 112 -10.52 2.94 -19.48
N VAL A 113 -11.54 2.66 -18.66
CA VAL A 113 -11.72 3.27 -17.33
C VAL A 113 -11.31 2.25 -16.25
N VAL A 114 -10.47 2.66 -15.31
CA VAL A 114 -10.10 1.80 -14.18
C VAL A 114 -11.32 1.58 -13.29
N PRO A 115 -11.72 0.32 -13.01
CA PRO A 115 -12.91 0.04 -12.23
C PRO A 115 -12.76 0.51 -10.78
N THR A 116 -13.88 0.93 -10.17
CA THR A 116 -13.96 1.44 -8.80
C THR A 116 -14.51 0.42 -7.79
N ASP A 117 -14.70 -0.80 -8.23
CA ASP A 117 -15.12 -1.94 -7.39
C ASP A 117 -13.94 -2.86 -7.09
N LEU A 118 -13.90 -3.39 -5.85
CA LEU A 118 -12.79 -4.24 -5.39
C LEU A 118 -12.66 -5.53 -6.20
N THR A 119 -13.77 -6.18 -6.48
CA THR A 119 -13.80 -7.45 -7.23
C THR A 119 -13.41 -7.24 -8.68
N ALA A 120 -13.93 -6.18 -9.31
CA ALA A 120 -13.58 -5.79 -10.66
C ALA A 120 -12.07 -5.45 -10.79
N LEU A 121 -11.51 -4.69 -9.83
CA LEU A 121 -10.06 -4.44 -9.80
C LEU A 121 -9.24 -5.71 -9.66
N GLN A 122 -9.65 -6.63 -8.79
CA GLN A 122 -8.95 -7.89 -8.58
C GLN A 122 -9.07 -8.86 -9.77
N SER A 123 -10.02 -8.63 -10.69
CA SER A 123 -10.11 -9.40 -11.94
C SER A 123 -9.07 -8.98 -12.98
N LEU A 124 -8.40 -7.84 -12.78
CA LEU A 124 -7.37 -7.35 -13.67
C LEU A 124 -6.06 -8.14 -13.53
N PRO A 125 -5.33 -8.38 -14.62
CA PRO A 125 -4.06 -9.10 -14.60
C PRO A 125 -3.04 -8.46 -13.65
N GLY A 126 -2.50 -9.27 -12.72
CA GLY A 126 -1.47 -8.83 -11.78
C GLY A 126 -1.95 -7.85 -10.69
N VAL A 127 -3.26 -7.66 -10.54
CA VAL A 127 -3.85 -6.84 -9.45
C VAL A 127 -4.32 -7.77 -8.34
N GLY A 128 -3.52 -7.85 -7.29
CA GLY A 128 -3.85 -8.62 -6.08
C GLY A 128 -4.67 -7.83 -5.07
N PRO A 129 -5.05 -8.47 -3.95
CA PRO A 129 -5.83 -7.82 -2.88
C PRO A 129 -5.18 -6.54 -2.35
N TYR A 130 -3.86 -6.54 -2.17
CA TYR A 130 -3.11 -5.35 -1.74
C TYR A 130 -3.30 -4.18 -2.71
N SER A 131 -2.94 -4.37 -3.99
CA SER A 131 -2.98 -3.30 -4.99
C SER A 131 -4.40 -2.78 -5.21
N ALA A 132 -5.41 -3.66 -5.24
CA ALA A 132 -6.81 -3.26 -5.40
C ALA A 132 -7.27 -2.37 -4.24
N ARG A 133 -6.98 -2.78 -2.99
CA ARG A 133 -7.32 -1.99 -1.79
C ARG A 133 -6.55 -0.68 -1.75
N ALA A 134 -5.26 -0.68 -2.09
CA ALA A 134 -4.44 0.52 -2.16
C ALA A 134 -5.00 1.53 -3.18
N VAL A 135 -5.31 1.09 -4.40
CA VAL A 135 -5.89 1.96 -5.43
C VAL A 135 -7.21 2.58 -4.96
N LEU A 136 -8.10 1.80 -4.36
CA LEU A 136 -9.40 2.30 -3.90
C LEU A 136 -9.30 3.21 -2.68
N SER A 137 -8.49 2.87 -1.71
CA SER A 137 -8.33 3.68 -0.50
C SER A 137 -7.54 4.95 -0.79
N ILE A 138 -6.41 4.84 -1.48
CA ILE A 138 -5.54 5.98 -1.79
C ILE A 138 -6.17 6.90 -2.84
N GLY A 139 -6.83 6.34 -3.86
CA GLY A 139 -7.45 7.10 -4.94
C GLY A 139 -8.81 7.70 -4.59
N LEU A 140 -9.69 6.90 -4.00
CA LEU A 140 -11.10 7.26 -3.78
C LEU A 140 -11.48 7.48 -2.30
N GLY A 141 -10.57 7.26 -1.35
CA GLY A 141 -10.91 7.33 0.07
C GLY A 141 -11.89 6.24 0.49
N LYS A 142 -11.89 5.07 -0.17
CA LYS A 142 -12.73 3.96 0.28
C LYS A 142 -12.17 3.35 1.55
N ASN A 143 -13.05 2.96 2.47
CA ASN A 143 -12.66 2.39 3.77
C ASN A 143 -12.11 0.97 3.62
N TYR A 144 -10.93 0.87 2.99
CA TYR A 144 -10.16 -0.35 2.89
C TYR A 144 -8.81 -0.20 3.58
N GLY A 145 -8.52 -1.09 4.50
CA GLY A 145 -7.19 -1.21 5.09
C GLY A 145 -6.21 -1.85 4.10
N VAL A 146 -5.03 -1.28 3.96
CA VAL A 146 -3.97 -1.77 3.08
C VAL A 146 -2.95 -2.53 3.92
N VAL A 147 -2.78 -3.83 3.67
CA VAL A 147 -1.91 -4.69 4.47
C VAL A 147 -0.84 -5.32 3.59
N ASP A 148 0.40 -4.86 3.73
CA ASP A 148 1.60 -5.54 3.26
C ASP A 148 2.33 -6.21 4.44
N THR A 149 3.52 -6.74 4.19
CA THR A 149 4.36 -7.35 5.23
C THR A 149 4.78 -6.33 6.31
N ASN A 150 4.97 -5.05 5.96
CA ASN A 150 5.37 -4.02 6.90
C ASN A 150 4.21 -3.61 7.79
N VAL A 151 3.04 -3.38 7.21
CA VAL A 151 1.82 -3.07 7.95
C VAL A 151 1.41 -4.24 8.83
N ALA A 152 1.48 -5.47 8.34
CA ALA A 152 1.25 -6.67 9.15
C ALA A 152 2.18 -6.71 10.37
N ARG A 153 3.47 -6.44 10.20
CA ARG A 153 4.45 -6.36 11.30
C ARG A 153 4.05 -5.31 12.34
N ILE A 154 3.57 -4.14 11.90
CA ILE A 154 3.07 -3.09 12.80
C ILE A 154 1.87 -3.63 13.59
N LEU A 155 0.88 -4.21 12.93
CA LEU A 155 -0.31 -4.77 13.58
C LEU A 155 0.07 -5.82 14.63
N PHE A 156 0.98 -6.74 14.28
CA PHE A 156 1.45 -7.79 15.20
C PHE A 156 2.12 -7.18 16.45
N ARG A 157 2.94 -6.15 16.28
CA ARG A 157 3.64 -5.48 17.39
C ARG A 157 2.68 -4.63 18.23
N VAL A 158 1.85 -3.84 17.59
CA VAL A 158 0.89 -2.95 18.29
C VAL A 158 -0.11 -3.77 19.11
N LEU A 159 -0.68 -4.80 18.49
CA LEU A 159 -1.70 -5.62 19.14
C LEU A 159 -1.14 -6.76 20.00
N GLY A 160 0.18 -6.99 19.98
CA GLY A 160 0.83 -8.06 20.73
C GLY A 160 0.43 -9.46 20.24
N ILE A 161 0.18 -9.61 18.93
CA ILE A 161 -0.19 -10.89 18.32
C ILE A 161 1.03 -11.82 18.38
N LYS A 162 0.88 -12.99 19.02
CA LYS A 162 1.98 -13.96 19.23
C LYS A 162 2.04 -15.04 18.16
N GLU A 163 0.99 -15.20 17.37
CA GLU A 163 0.93 -16.15 16.28
C GLU A 163 1.96 -15.82 15.20
N LYS A 164 2.31 -16.83 14.41
CA LYS A 164 3.20 -16.64 13.27
C LYS A 164 2.53 -15.77 12.22
N MET A 165 3.22 -14.73 11.79
CA MET A 165 2.75 -13.86 10.72
C MET A 165 2.52 -14.67 9.43
N PRO A 166 1.36 -14.53 8.76
CA PRO A 166 1.07 -15.27 7.52
C PRO A 166 2.06 -14.89 6.42
N SER A 167 2.38 -15.86 5.56
CA SER A 167 3.29 -15.65 4.41
C SER A 167 2.76 -14.62 3.40
N ASN A 168 1.43 -14.49 3.29
CA ASN A 168 0.78 -13.47 2.48
C ASN A 168 -0.26 -12.71 3.31
N PRO A 169 0.16 -11.66 4.06
CA PRO A 169 -0.73 -10.89 4.92
C PRO A 169 -1.88 -10.22 4.17
N ALA A 170 -1.64 -9.78 2.93
CA ALA A 170 -2.66 -9.14 2.10
C ALA A 170 -3.86 -10.02 1.74
N ARG A 171 -3.76 -11.35 1.96
CA ARG A 171 -4.85 -12.32 1.77
C ARG A 171 -5.43 -12.83 3.09
N ASN A 172 -4.89 -12.43 4.21
CA ASN A 172 -5.39 -12.88 5.51
C ASN A 172 -6.63 -12.07 5.90
N ARG A 173 -7.80 -12.73 5.90
CA ARG A 173 -9.10 -12.09 6.16
C ARG A 173 -9.18 -11.42 7.52
N GLN A 174 -8.57 -12.00 8.54
CA GLN A 174 -8.59 -11.45 9.91
C GLN A 174 -7.75 -10.16 9.99
N LEU A 175 -6.53 -10.15 9.41
CA LEU A 175 -5.72 -8.94 9.37
C LEU A 175 -6.38 -7.83 8.55
N LEU A 176 -7.05 -8.19 7.46
CA LEU A 176 -7.81 -7.22 6.66
C LEU A 176 -9.00 -6.65 7.46
N ALA A 177 -9.75 -7.48 8.18
CA ALA A 177 -10.86 -7.03 9.01
C ALA A 177 -10.39 -6.10 10.15
N ILE A 178 -9.31 -6.48 10.85
CA ILE A 178 -8.67 -5.64 11.88
C ILE A 178 -8.26 -4.29 11.25
N MET A 179 -7.59 -4.33 10.12
CA MET A 179 -7.11 -3.13 9.47
C MET A 179 -8.26 -2.24 8.98
N ASP A 180 -9.34 -2.81 8.42
CA ASP A 180 -10.54 -2.07 8.01
C ASP A 180 -11.18 -1.35 9.20
N SER A 181 -11.20 -1.98 10.39
CA SER A 181 -11.70 -1.37 11.62
C SER A 181 -10.77 -0.26 12.15
N LEU A 182 -9.49 -0.26 11.78
CA LEU A 182 -8.53 0.77 12.19
C LEU A 182 -8.54 1.99 11.25
N VAL A 183 -8.98 1.86 10.01
CA VAL A 183 -9.00 2.98 9.05
C VAL A 183 -10.03 4.04 9.49
N PRO A 184 -9.64 5.31 9.68
CA PRO A 184 -10.59 6.36 10.04
C PRO A 184 -11.35 6.85 8.80
N THR A 185 -12.65 7.10 8.94
CA THR A 185 -13.47 7.73 7.90
C THR A 185 -13.01 9.16 7.65
N GLY A 186 -12.81 9.51 6.38
CA GLY A 186 -12.37 10.85 5.96
C GLY A 186 -10.85 11.06 5.95
N SER A 187 -10.06 10.06 6.39
CA SER A 187 -8.59 10.10 6.36
C SER A 187 -8.00 8.74 5.96
N GLU A 188 -8.72 7.97 5.17
CA GLU A 188 -8.38 6.61 4.76
C GLU A 188 -7.03 6.56 4.04
N ARG A 189 -6.82 7.51 3.14
CA ARG A 189 -5.60 7.65 2.37
C ARG A 189 -4.40 7.92 3.26
N GLU A 190 -4.48 8.98 4.05
CA GLU A 190 -3.38 9.45 4.91
C GLU A 190 -3.02 8.40 5.96
N PHE A 191 -4.01 7.72 6.50
CA PHE A 191 -3.81 6.66 7.48
C PHE A 191 -3.08 5.45 6.86
N ASN A 192 -3.53 4.96 5.71
CA ASN A 192 -2.87 3.84 5.03
C ASN A 192 -1.45 4.21 4.60
N LEU A 193 -1.24 5.39 4.01
CA LEU A 193 0.09 5.87 3.65
C LEU A 193 0.98 6.07 4.88
N GLY A 194 0.42 6.55 5.98
CA GLY A 194 1.11 6.70 7.25
C GLY A 194 1.64 5.38 7.81
N LEU A 195 0.83 4.32 7.79
CA LEU A 195 1.29 2.99 8.20
C LEU A 195 2.36 2.41 7.29
N ILE A 196 2.23 2.59 5.98
CA ILE A 196 3.25 2.16 5.02
C ILE A 196 4.58 2.86 5.30
N ASP A 197 4.55 4.17 5.57
CA ASP A 197 5.76 4.95 5.86
C ASP A 197 6.32 4.65 7.24
N LEU A 198 5.47 4.48 8.25
CA LEU A 198 5.89 4.05 9.57
C LEU A 198 6.65 2.70 9.53
N GLY A 199 6.16 1.76 8.72
CA GLY A 199 6.81 0.48 8.51
C GLY A 199 8.14 0.55 7.77
N ALA A 200 8.30 1.54 6.92
CA ALA A 200 9.52 1.74 6.15
C ALA A 200 10.59 2.56 6.89
N LEU A 201 10.18 3.50 7.76
CA LEU A 201 11.08 4.48 8.37
C LEU A 201 11.35 4.23 9.86
N VAL A 202 10.38 3.70 10.59
CA VAL A 202 10.43 3.61 12.05
C VAL A 202 10.29 2.18 12.55
N CYS A 203 9.20 1.51 12.20
CA CYS A 203 8.94 0.15 12.66
C CYS A 203 9.69 -0.89 11.83
N LEU A 204 11.03 -0.84 11.83
CA LEU A 204 11.89 -1.71 11.03
C LEU A 204 11.83 -3.18 11.46
N PRO A 205 12.17 -4.15 10.56
CA PRO A 205 12.11 -5.58 10.89
C PRO A 205 12.99 -5.99 12.07
N LYS A 206 14.26 -5.59 12.08
CA LYS A 206 15.25 -6.03 13.09
C LYS A 206 15.41 -5.03 14.24
N GLN A 207 15.66 -3.77 13.96
CA GLN A 207 15.94 -2.73 14.96
C GLN A 207 14.93 -1.58 14.78
N PRO A 208 13.70 -1.71 15.31
CA PRO A 208 12.72 -0.64 15.21
C PRO A 208 13.13 0.55 16.08
N HIS A 209 12.89 1.76 15.57
CA HIS A 209 13.15 3.01 16.27
C HIS A 209 11.98 3.33 17.22
N CYS A 210 11.78 2.50 18.25
CA CYS A 210 10.61 2.57 19.14
C CYS A 210 10.55 3.88 19.93
N ASN A 211 11.68 4.46 20.32
CA ASN A 211 11.74 5.71 21.10
C ASN A 211 11.26 6.95 20.31
N THR A 212 11.28 6.88 18.96
CA THR A 212 10.78 7.94 18.08
C THR A 212 9.48 7.56 17.37
N CYS A 213 8.88 6.42 17.76
CA CYS A 213 7.66 5.92 17.11
C CYS A 213 6.44 6.72 17.60
N PRO A 214 5.65 7.33 16.70
CA PRO A 214 4.49 8.14 17.07
C PRO A 214 3.42 7.32 17.81
N ILE A 215 3.34 6.03 17.57
CA ILE A 215 2.35 5.14 18.19
C ILE A 215 2.95 4.21 19.26
N ALA A 216 4.12 4.57 19.83
CA ALA A 216 4.80 3.74 20.83
C ALA A 216 3.91 3.48 22.06
N LEU A 217 3.19 4.50 22.54
CA LEU A 217 2.33 4.41 23.71
C LEU A 217 1.14 3.44 23.55
N HIS A 218 0.79 3.12 22.30
CA HIS A 218 -0.29 2.17 21.96
C HIS A 218 0.26 0.78 21.61
N CYS A 219 1.60 0.58 21.68
CA CYS A 219 2.26 -0.60 21.16
C CYS A 219 2.63 -1.59 22.26
N LYS A 220 1.98 -2.77 22.28
CA LYS A 220 2.29 -3.84 23.24
C LYS A 220 3.73 -4.35 23.14
N TYR A 221 4.30 -4.35 21.92
CA TYR A 221 5.71 -4.69 21.75
C TYR A 221 6.63 -3.68 22.48
N PHE A 222 6.36 -2.38 22.32
CA PHE A 222 7.14 -1.36 23.02
C PHE A 222 7.01 -1.49 24.54
N ALA A 223 5.81 -1.72 25.05
CA ALA A 223 5.56 -1.93 26.46
C ALA A 223 6.25 -3.20 27.03
N SER A 224 6.61 -4.16 26.17
CA SER A 224 7.33 -5.38 26.58
C SER A 224 8.86 -5.26 26.55
N LEU A 225 9.38 -4.14 26.04
CA LEU A 225 10.82 -3.90 26.04
C LEU A 225 11.31 -3.58 27.47
N PRO A 226 12.52 -4.05 27.85
CA PRO A 226 13.10 -3.66 29.13
C PRO A 226 13.26 -2.12 29.17
N CYS A 227 12.90 -1.54 30.31
CA CYS A 227 13.16 -0.12 30.56
C CYS A 227 14.67 0.13 30.47
N SER A 228 15.10 0.92 29.49
CA SER A 228 16.49 1.38 29.34
C SER A 228 16.73 2.60 30.20
#